data_b9db14b1951592917d4ec9b133ad9d84
#
_entry.id   b9db14b1951592917d4ec9b133ad9d84
#
_cell.length_a   1.000
_cell.length_b   1.000
_cell.length_c   1.000
_cell.angle_alpha   90.00
_cell.angle_beta   90.00
_cell.angle_gamma   90.00
#
_symmetry.space_group_name_H-M   'P 1'
#
loop_
_entity.id
_entity.type
_entity.pdbx_description
1 polymer ?
#
loop_
_entity_poly.entity_id
_entity_poly.type
_entity_poly.pdbx_seq_one_letter_code
_entity_poly.pdbx_strand_id
1 'polypeptide(L)'
;MKKTLFVILFSVISAGIASAYGRHGHEIVIAVAQRHLTDKAKENIAKYFSYDLKEDAVWMDTYRRTEPIEFTTNWHTCYFDENMRYDPFYIRKMNTGDLVRALDLADNAVSHGRYKELSDEKVKFAIRMLIHFVGDLHCPTHTVLPSAQNKKACMLNGKEYTYHSVYDKMPYLIWGKTPADEVAEKIDNASKKERKEIVKGDVVDWLNDMVKRNAQIHEWNKPGVEVMRDDTVELSTELVNRQMRDGGYRLAHLLNTYFGK
;
A
#
# COMPACT_ATOMS: atom_id res chain seq x y z
N MET A 1 22.14 37.02 43.48
CA MET A 1 22.43 35.83 42.68
C MET A 1 21.18 35.50 41.88
N LYS A 2 21.14 35.83 40.58
CA LYS A 2 20.02 35.55 39.68
C LYS A 2 20.22 34.14 39.09
N LYS A 3 19.33 33.20 39.40
CA LYS A 3 19.32 31.86 38.78
C LYS A 3 18.64 31.94 37.41
N THR A 4 19.43 31.82 36.34
CA THR A 4 18.95 31.74 34.99
C THR A 4 18.46 30.30 34.75
N LEU A 5 17.15 30.15 34.58
CA LEU A 5 16.53 28.87 34.25
C LEU A 5 16.72 28.62 32.72
N PHE A 6 17.57 27.66 32.36
CA PHE A 6 17.72 27.21 30.99
C PHE A 6 16.56 26.24 30.66
N VAL A 7 15.58 26.74 29.94
CA VAL A 7 14.54 25.89 29.36
C VAL A 7 15.09 25.28 28.07
N ILE A 8 15.48 24.00 28.13
CA ILE A 8 15.85 23.24 26.95
C ILE A 8 14.53 22.84 26.26
N LEU A 9 14.23 23.54 25.17
CA LEU A 9 13.13 23.20 24.30
C LEU A 9 13.53 21.95 23.50
N PHE A 10 13.10 20.78 23.96
CA PHE A 10 13.17 19.57 23.16
C PHE A 10 12.18 19.71 22.00
N SER A 11 12.66 20.15 20.84
CA SER A 11 11.96 19.97 19.58
C SER A 11 11.92 18.48 19.28
N VAL A 12 10.81 17.84 19.59
CA VAL A 12 10.49 16.51 19.07
C VAL A 12 10.33 16.68 17.56
N ILE A 13 11.44 16.46 16.84
CA ILE A 13 11.36 16.21 15.40
C ILE A 13 10.61 14.87 15.30
N SER A 14 9.31 14.93 15.10
CA SER A 14 8.57 13.78 14.61
C SER A 14 9.12 13.50 13.21
N ALA A 15 10.14 12.65 13.14
CA ALA A 15 10.49 11.98 11.91
C ALA A 15 9.21 11.24 11.50
N GLY A 16 8.44 11.83 10.57
CA GLY A 16 7.25 11.20 10.03
C GLY A 16 7.69 9.84 9.53
N ILE A 17 7.20 8.78 10.17
CA ILE A 17 7.39 7.42 9.71
C ILE A 17 6.91 7.44 8.27
N ALA A 18 7.83 7.18 7.31
CA ALA A 18 7.45 7.00 5.93
C ALA A 18 6.54 5.77 5.89
N SER A 19 5.25 6.01 5.82
CA SER A 19 4.22 4.99 5.73
C SER A 19 4.05 4.69 4.25
N ALA A 20 4.20 3.44 3.87
CA ALA A 20 3.97 2.97 2.52
C ALA A 20 2.60 3.44 2.04
N TYR A 21 2.49 3.96 0.81
CA TYR A 21 1.30 4.59 0.19
C TYR A 21 0.59 5.65 1.08
N GLY A 22 1.21 6.03 2.21
CA GLY A 22 0.67 6.89 3.24
C GLY A 22 -0.65 6.39 3.83
N ARG A 23 -0.99 6.82 5.03
CA ARG A 23 -2.29 6.49 5.64
C ARG A 23 -3.45 6.74 4.67
N HIS A 24 -3.44 7.88 4.00
CA HIS A 24 -4.54 8.32 3.15
C HIS A 24 -4.76 7.40 1.94
N GLY A 25 -3.68 6.93 1.29
CA GLY A 25 -3.79 5.99 0.16
C GLY A 25 -4.37 4.65 0.58
N HIS A 26 -3.90 4.08 1.69
CA HIS A 26 -4.46 2.84 2.24
C HIS A 26 -5.92 3.00 2.64
N GLU A 27 -6.30 4.09 3.31
CA GLU A 27 -7.70 4.37 3.68
C GLU A 27 -8.60 4.46 2.45
N ILE A 28 -8.14 5.07 1.34
CA ILE A 28 -8.88 5.15 0.08
C ILE A 28 -9.07 3.76 -0.53
N VAL A 29 -8.02 2.93 -0.59
CA VAL A 29 -8.10 1.55 -1.09
C VAL A 29 -9.12 0.74 -0.30
N ILE A 30 -9.10 0.85 1.03
CA ILE A 30 -10.08 0.17 1.91
C ILE A 30 -11.48 0.71 1.67
N ALA A 31 -11.65 2.02 1.57
CA ALA A 31 -12.96 2.64 1.33
C ALA A 31 -13.58 2.16 0.00
N VAL A 32 -12.79 2.08 -1.08
CA VAL A 32 -13.25 1.46 -2.33
C VAL A 32 -13.62 0.00 -2.12
N ALA A 33 -12.78 -0.78 -1.41
CA ALA A 33 -13.06 -2.20 -1.17
C ALA A 33 -14.36 -2.41 -0.39
N GLN A 34 -14.59 -1.64 0.67
CA GLN A 34 -15.81 -1.75 1.50
C GLN A 34 -17.10 -1.54 0.72
N ARG A 35 -17.09 -0.71 -0.34
CA ARG A 35 -18.22 -0.49 -1.25
C ARG A 35 -18.59 -1.73 -2.06
N HIS A 36 -17.66 -2.67 -2.22
CA HIS A 36 -17.81 -3.88 -3.04
C HIS A 36 -17.78 -5.18 -2.24
N LEU A 37 -17.75 -5.12 -0.91
CA LEU A 37 -17.91 -6.31 -0.07
C LEU A 37 -19.34 -6.83 -0.14
N THR A 38 -19.47 -8.16 -0.26
CA THR A 38 -20.76 -8.82 -0.08
C THR A 38 -21.23 -8.72 1.39
N ASP A 39 -22.55 -8.77 1.61
CA ASP A 39 -23.08 -8.70 2.98
C ASP A 39 -22.53 -9.84 3.85
N LYS A 40 -22.32 -11.02 3.25
CA LYS A 40 -21.74 -12.16 3.96
C LYS A 40 -20.28 -11.93 4.35
N ALA A 41 -19.47 -11.31 3.47
CA ALA A 41 -18.10 -10.94 3.82
C ALA A 41 -18.07 -9.88 4.93
N LYS A 42 -18.92 -8.87 4.86
CA LYS A 42 -19.07 -7.86 5.94
C LYS A 42 -19.42 -8.51 7.27
N GLU A 43 -20.44 -9.38 7.29
CA GLU A 43 -20.86 -10.11 8.49
C GLU A 43 -19.72 -10.94 9.10
N ASN A 44 -18.98 -11.69 8.26
CA ASN A 44 -17.92 -12.56 8.74
C ASN A 44 -16.69 -11.76 9.22
N ILE A 45 -16.33 -10.67 8.57
CA ILE A 45 -15.23 -9.79 8.97
C ILE A 45 -15.58 -9.04 10.27
N ALA A 46 -16.84 -8.60 10.43
CA ALA A 46 -17.31 -7.89 11.62
C ALA A 46 -17.19 -8.73 12.91
N LYS A 47 -17.05 -10.05 12.81
CA LYS A 47 -16.74 -10.91 13.98
C LYS A 47 -15.37 -10.61 14.59
N TYR A 48 -14.45 -10.11 13.78
CA TYR A 48 -13.07 -9.83 14.17
C TYR A 48 -12.83 -8.34 14.43
N PHE A 49 -13.57 -7.45 13.78
CA PHE A 49 -13.38 -6.01 13.85
C PHE A 49 -14.68 -5.33 14.26
N SER A 50 -14.70 -4.71 15.45
CA SER A 50 -15.84 -3.92 15.95
C SER A 50 -15.80 -2.45 15.51
N TYR A 51 -14.84 -2.08 14.66
CA TYR A 51 -14.57 -0.73 14.17
C TYR A 51 -14.32 -0.74 12.66
N ASP A 52 -14.21 0.43 12.06
CA ASP A 52 -13.96 0.57 10.64
C ASP A 52 -12.57 0.04 10.27
N LEU A 53 -12.49 -0.80 9.23
CA LEU A 53 -11.22 -1.36 8.75
C LEU A 53 -10.19 -0.29 8.36
N LYS A 54 -10.62 0.93 8.04
CA LYS A 54 -9.72 2.06 7.76
C LYS A 54 -8.84 2.43 8.95
N GLU A 55 -9.26 2.15 10.17
CA GLU A 55 -8.44 2.39 11.36
C GLU A 55 -7.14 1.55 11.34
N ASP A 56 -7.19 0.37 10.72
CA ASP A 56 -6.04 -0.53 10.55
C ASP A 56 -5.24 -0.29 9.25
N ALA A 57 -5.57 0.74 8.46
CA ALA A 57 -4.95 1.02 7.16
C ALA A 57 -3.41 0.98 7.18
N VAL A 58 -2.79 1.51 8.22
CA VAL A 58 -1.33 1.56 8.40
C VAL A 58 -0.85 0.75 9.61
N TRP A 59 -1.66 -0.23 10.07
CA TRP A 59 -1.28 -1.05 11.23
C TRP A 59 0.05 -1.76 11.00
N MET A 60 0.25 -2.37 9.83
CA MET A 60 1.50 -3.06 9.47
C MET A 60 2.70 -2.11 9.54
N ASP A 61 2.61 -0.91 8.97
CA ASP A 61 3.67 0.11 9.04
C ASP A 61 3.97 0.58 10.46
N THR A 62 2.92 0.74 11.26
CA THR A 62 3.06 1.22 12.65
C THR A 62 3.84 0.22 13.50
N TYR A 63 3.58 -1.06 13.33
CA TYR A 63 4.12 -2.12 14.18
C TYR A 63 5.25 -2.94 13.55
N ARG A 64 5.60 -2.75 12.28
CA ARG A 64 6.60 -3.56 11.54
C ARG A 64 7.98 -3.68 12.19
N ARG A 65 8.30 -2.82 13.17
CA ARG A 65 9.58 -2.85 13.90
C ARG A 65 9.42 -3.35 15.33
N THR A 66 8.27 -3.91 15.67
CA THR A 66 7.97 -4.44 16.98
C THR A 66 7.73 -5.95 16.92
N GLU A 67 8.14 -6.65 17.95
CA GLU A 67 7.79 -8.06 18.13
C GLU A 67 6.27 -8.23 18.27
N PRO A 68 5.67 -9.28 17.71
CA PRO A 68 6.31 -10.38 16.97
C PRO A 68 6.30 -10.22 15.44
N ILE A 69 6.06 -9.03 14.89
CA ILE A 69 5.89 -8.85 13.44
C ILE A 69 7.06 -8.15 12.74
N GLU A 70 8.16 -7.93 13.42
CA GLU A 70 9.36 -7.28 12.85
C GLU A 70 9.91 -7.98 11.60
N PHE A 71 9.62 -9.28 11.43
CA PHE A 71 9.97 -10.05 10.23
C PHE A 71 9.32 -9.51 8.95
N THR A 72 8.25 -8.73 9.07
CA THR A 72 7.55 -8.11 7.93
C THR A 72 8.16 -6.78 7.48
N THR A 73 9.19 -6.27 8.19
CA THR A 73 9.75 -4.92 7.99
C THR A 73 10.11 -4.62 6.53
N ASN A 74 10.62 -5.61 5.79
CA ASN A 74 11.05 -5.45 4.41
C ASN A 74 10.01 -5.93 3.38
N TRP A 75 8.79 -6.29 3.79
CA TRP A 75 7.80 -6.93 2.93
C TRP A 75 6.90 -5.94 2.16
N HIS A 76 7.15 -4.65 2.31
CA HIS A 76 6.35 -3.59 1.71
C HIS A 76 6.62 -3.33 0.22
N THR A 77 7.66 -3.95 -0.33
CA THR A 77 8.07 -3.79 -1.74
C THR A 77 8.30 -5.14 -2.40
N CYS A 78 8.26 -5.16 -3.72
CA CYS A 78 8.67 -6.32 -4.52
C CYS A 78 9.63 -5.89 -5.62
N TYR A 79 10.39 -6.85 -6.14
CA TYR A 79 11.47 -6.61 -7.09
C TYR A 79 11.16 -7.25 -8.44
N PHE A 80 11.58 -6.57 -9.50
CA PHE A 80 11.40 -6.98 -10.88
C PHE A 80 12.75 -7.11 -11.57
N ASP A 81 12.81 -7.98 -12.57
CA ASP A 81 13.96 -8.10 -13.45
C ASP A 81 13.97 -6.98 -14.53
N GLU A 82 15.00 -6.97 -15.36
CA GLU A 82 15.15 -6.01 -16.46
C GLU A 82 14.07 -6.16 -17.56
N ASN A 83 13.36 -7.30 -17.58
CA ASN A 83 12.24 -7.57 -18.49
C ASN A 83 10.88 -7.18 -17.88
N MET A 84 10.89 -6.45 -16.76
CA MET A 84 9.68 -6.05 -16.04
C MET A 84 8.82 -7.24 -15.56
N ARG A 85 9.48 -8.32 -15.15
CA ARG A 85 8.84 -9.49 -14.55
C ARG A 85 9.25 -9.62 -13.11
N TYR A 86 8.31 -10.06 -12.27
CA TYR A 86 8.60 -10.34 -10.87
C TYR A 86 9.77 -11.31 -10.73
N ASP A 87 10.78 -10.94 -9.92
CA ASP A 87 11.99 -11.74 -9.69
C ASP A 87 11.96 -12.38 -8.30
N PRO A 88 11.47 -13.63 -8.19
CA PRO A 88 11.45 -14.33 -6.91
C PRO A 88 12.85 -14.69 -6.40
N PHE A 89 13.89 -14.64 -7.24
CA PHE A 89 15.26 -14.96 -6.85
C PHE A 89 15.96 -13.79 -6.16
N TYR A 90 15.54 -12.57 -6.40
CA TYR A 90 16.09 -11.41 -5.71
C TYR A 90 15.89 -11.51 -4.19
N ILE A 91 14.75 -12.01 -3.75
CA ILE A 91 14.38 -12.23 -2.35
C ILE A 91 15.34 -13.18 -1.65
N ARG A 92 15.79 -14.23 -2.34
CA ARG A 92 16.75 -15.21 -1.76
C ARG A 92 18.08 -14.57 -1.38
N LYS A 93 18.51 -13.52 -2.08
CA LYS A 93 19.72 -12.75 -1.73
C LYS A 93 19.53 -11.92 -0.47
N MET A 94 18.30 -11.46 -0.21
CA MET A 94 17.98 -10.59 0.92
C MET A 94 17.64 -11.38 2.20
N ASN A 95 17.41 -12.69 2.09
CA ASN A 95 17.02 -13.60 3.18
C ASN A 95 15.78 -13.11 3.98
N THR A 96 14.95 -12.29 3.36
CA THR A 96 13.73 -11.72 3.91
C THR A 96 12.56 -12.06 2.98
N GLY A 97 11.34 -11.85 3.33
CA GLY A 97 10.23 -11.94 2.38
C GLY A 97 10.09 -10.64 1.57
N ASP A 98 9.05 -10.58 0.78
CA ASP A 98 8.59 -9.40 0.06
C ASP A 98 7.06 -9.33 0.08
N LEU A 99 6.51 -8.40 -0.69
CA LEU A 99 5.07 -8.17 -0.80
C LEU A 99 4.31 -9.41 -1.30
N VAL A 100 4.88 -10.18 -2.24
CA VAL A 100 4.26 -11.44 -2.72
C VAL A 100 4.21 -12.45 -1.58
N ARG A 101 5.30 -12.61 -0.84
CA ARG A 101 5.35 -13.49 0.32
C ARG A 101 4.34 -13.10 1.39
N ALA A 102 4.14 -11.82 1.62
CA ALA A 102 3.14 -11.32 2.56
C ALA A 102 1.73 -11.75 2.16
N LEU A 103 1.38 -11.54 0.89
CA LEU A 103 0.06 -11.90 0.37
C LEU A 103 -0.16 -13.41 0.31
N ASP A 104 0.86 -14.21 -0.04
CA ASP A 104 0.81 -15.67 0.00
C ASP A 104 0.55 -16.20 1.42
N LEU A 105 1.21 -15.61 2.44
CA LEU A 105 0.98 -16.01 3.83
C LEU A 105 -0.45 -15.69 4.28
N ALA A 106 -0.95 -14.51 3.93
CA ALA A 106 -2.32 -14.12 4.26
C ALA A 106 -3.33 -15.03 3.56
N ASP A 107 -3.15 -15.30 2.25
CA ASP A 107 -3.98 -16.24 1.49
C ASP A 107 -3.97 -17.64 2.14
N ASN A 108 -2.78 -18.17 2.40
CA ASN A 108 -2.62 -19.49 3.01
C ASN A 108 -3.28 -19.57 4.39
N ALA A 109 -3.37 -18.50 5.14
CA ALA A 109 -4.03 -18.47 6.44
C ALA A 109 -5.55 -18.51 6.33
N VAL A 110 -6.16 -17.83 5.35
CA VAL A 110 -7.61 -17.59 5.35
C VAL A 110 -8.37 -18.30 4.23
N SER A 111 -7.70 -18.72 3.14
CA SER A 111 -8.35 -19.36 2.00
C SER A 111 -9.00 -20.71 2.37
N HIS A 112 -9.97 -21.15 1.56
CA HIS A 112 -10.69 -22.43 1.73
C HIS A 112 -11.38 -22.59 3.10
N GLY A 113 -11.70 -21.49 3.78
CA GLY A 113 -12.35 -21.51 5.09
C GLY A 113 -11.42 -21.80 6.27
N ARG A 114 -10.11 -21.91 6.05
CA ARG A 114 -9.10 -22.18 7.09
C ARG A 114 -9.13 -21.16 8.23
N TYR A 115 -9.57 -19.92 7.95
CA TYR A 115 -9.71 -18.92 9.02
C TYR A 115 -10.60 -19.38 10.18
N LYS A 116 -11.54 -20.31 9.95
CA LYS A 116 -12.43 -20.86 10.98
C LYS A 116 -11.70 -21.72 12.02
N GLU A 117 -10.48 -22.17 11.70
CA GLU A 117 -9.63 -23.01 12.55
C GLU A 117 -8.57 -22.18 13.29
N LEU A 118 -8.45 -20.89 12.99
CA LEU A 118 -7.49 -19.99 13.58
C LEU A 118 -8.08 -19.23 14.79
N SER A 119 -7.19 -18.76 15.67
CA SER A 119 -7.61 -17.79 16.69
C SER A 119 -7.95 -16.45 16.04
N ASP A 120 -8.82 -15.67 16.69
CA ASP A 120 -9.25 -14.35 16.20
C ASP A 120 -8.07 -13.43 15.90
N GLU A 121 -7.03 -13.45 16.72
CA GLU A 121 -5.84 -12.62 16.52
C GLU A 121 -5.08 -13.00 15.24
N LYS A 122 -5.01 -14.30 14.89
CA LYS A 122 -4.39 -14.75 13.64
C LYS A 122 -5.24 -14.34 12.43
N VAL A 123 -6.56 -14.41 12.54
CA VAL A 123 -7.47 -13.96 11.48
C VAL A 123 -7.36 -12.45 11.29
N LYS A 124 -7.38 -11.66 12.36
CA LYS A 124 -7.16 -10.21 12.32
C LYS A 124 -5.83 -9.87 11.65
N PHE A 125 -4.75 -10.57 12.02
CA PHE A 125 -3.44 -10.35 11.44
C PHE A 125 -3.44 -10.62 9.93
N ALA A 126 -4.04 -11.73 9.47
CA ALA A 126 -4.15 -12.03 8.05
C ALA A 126 -4.97 -10.99 7.28
N ILE A 127 -6.08 -10.50 7.84
CA ILE A 127 -6.88 -9.43 7.25
C ILE A 127 -6.09 -8.12 7.17
N ARG A 128 -5.34 -7.76 8.22
CA ARG A 128 -4.44 -6.59 8.23
C ARG A 128 -3.36 -6.69 7.15
N MET A 129 -2.79 -7.88 6.96
CA MET A 129 -1.85 -8.13 5.87
C MET A 129 -2.50 -7.91 4.50
N LEU A 130 -3.69 -8.46 4.25
CA LEU A 130 -4.40 -8.24 2.99
C LEU A 130 -4.69 -6.76 2.75
N ILE A 131 -5.24 -6.06 3.75
CA ILE A 131 -5.56 -4.63 3.67
C ILE A 131 -4.31 -3.82 3.28
N HIS A 132 -3.23 -4.01 4.01
CA HIS A 132 -2.03 -3.20 3.85
C HIS A 132 -1.27 -3.54 2.56
N PHE A 133 -0.93 -4.81 2.37
CA PHE A 133 -0.07 -5.22 1.25
C PHE A 133 -0.77 -5.17 -0.11
N VAL A 134 -2.11 -5.26 -0.19
CA VAL A 134 -2.80 -4.93 -1.44
C VAL A 134 -2.69 -3.43 -1.74
N GLY A 135 -2.71 -2.56 -0.73
CA GLY A 135 -2.42 -1.14 -0.91
C GLY A 135 -1.01 -0.90 -1.44
N ASP A 136 -0.01 -1.51 -0.80
CA ASP A 136 1.40 -1.43 -1.21
C ASP A 136 1.64 -1.92 -2.64
N LEU A 137 1.00 -3.02 -3.03
CA LEU A 137 1.05 -3.55 -4.38
C LEU A 137 0.65 -2.51 -5.43
N HIS A 138 -0.23 -1.59 -5.07
CA HIS A 138 -0.74 -0.55 -5.95
C HIS A 138 -0.01 0.79 -5.79
N CYS A 139 0.98 0.90 -4.90
CA CYS A 139 1.85 2.06 -4.81
C CYS A 139 2.95 2.01 -5.90
N PRO A 140 3.07 3.05 -6.76
CA PRO A 140 3.99 3.00 -7.89
C PRO A 140 5.45 2.69 -7.54
N THR A 141 5.94 3.20 -6.43
CA THR A 141 7.35 3.04 -6.02
C THR A 141 7.60 1.80 -5.16
N HIS A 142 6.59 0.98 -4.91
CA HIS A 142 6.72 -0.32 -4.24
C HIS A 142 7.03 -1.47 -5.21
N THR A 143 6.91 -1.22 -6.52
CA THR A 143 7.43 -2.09 -7.57
C THR A 143 8.84 -1.63 -7.92
N VAL A 144 9.87 -2.36 -7.47
CA VAL A 144 11.27 -1.91 -7.55
C VAL A 144 11.98 -2.59 -8.72
N LEU A 145 12.44 -1.78 -9.67
CA LEU A 145 13.31 -2.24 -10.76
C LEU A 145 14.80 -2.12 -10.34
N PRO A 146 15.70 -2.93 -10.89
CA PRO A 146 17.13 -2.86 -10.58
C PRO A 146 17.73 -1.46 -10.82
N SER A 147 17.24 -0.74 -11.84
CA SER A 147 17.63 0.63 -12.17
C SER A 147 16.95 1.70 -11.32
N ALA A 148 15.98 1.34 -10.49
CA ALA A 148 15.21 2.32 -9.72
C ALA A 148 16.05 2.98 -8.63
N GLN A 149 15.95 4.30 -8.54
CA GLN A 149 16.61 5.11 -7.54
C GLN A 149 15.60 5.64 -6.51
N ASN A 150 14.83 4.74 -5.89
CA ASN A 150 13.78 5.11 -4.94
C ASN A 150 14.27 5.97 -3.77
N LYS A 151 15.57 5.90 -3.44
CA LYS A 151 16.21 6.74 -2.43
C LYS A 151 16.75 8.07 -2.96
N LYS A 152 16.63 8.35 -4.26
CA LYS A 152 17.07 9.60 -4.86
C LYS A 152 16.37 10.77 -4.18
N ALA A 153 17.16 11.76 -3.78
CA ALA A 153 16.64 13.00 -3.22
C ALA A 153 15.89 13.80 -4.29
N CYS A 154 14.78 14.38 -3.91
CA CYS A 154 13.98 15.26 -4.75
C CYS A 154 13.34 16.36 -3.90
N MET A 155 13.11 17.51 -4.50
CA MET A 155 12.49 18.66 -3.85
C MET A 155 11.00 18.72 -4.19
N LEU A 156 10.15 18.85 -3.17
CA LEU A 156 8.73 19.08 -3.33
C LEU A 156 8.28 20.17 -2.36
N ASN A 157 7.74 21.26 -2.87
CA ASN A 157 7.28 22.41 -2.08
C ASN A 157 8.37 22.91 -1.08
N GLY A 158 9.62 23.01 -1.56
CA GLY A 158 10.76 23.49 -0.78
C GLY A 158 11.28 22.53 0.30
N LYS A 159 10.81 21.27 0.30
CA LYS A 159 11.29 20.22 1.23
C LYS A 159 11.90 19.08 0.45
N GLU A 160 12.99 18.54 0.99
CA GLU A 160 13.63 17.36 0.45
C GLU A 160 12.91 16.08 0.90
N TYR A 161 12.69 15.20 -0.06
CA TYR A 161 12.10 13.87 0.12
C TYR A 161 12.94 12.83 -0.65
N THR A 162 12.75 11.56 -0.36
CA THR A 162 13.13 10.52 -1.32
C THR A 162 12.04 10.36 -2.38
N TYR A 163 12.41 9.94 -3.58
CA TYR A 163 11.46 9.67 -4.65
C TYR A 163 10.35 8.70 -4.21
N HIS A 164 10.72 7.65 -3.48
CA HIS A 164 9.77 6.74 -2.86
C HIS A 164 8.77 7.47 -1.96
N SER A 165 9.25 8.27 -1.02
CA SER A 165 8.37 8.95 -0.06
C SER A 165 7.47 10.03 -0.66
N VAL A 166 7.77 10.51 -1.87
CA VAL A 166 6.84 11.39 -2.59
C VAL A 166 5.62 10.60 -3.05
N TYR A 167 5.82 9.41 -3.62
CA TYR A 167 4.70 8.58 -4.07
C TYR A 167 3.89 8.02 -2.90
N ASP A 168 4.51 7.77 -1.75
CA ASP A 168 3.77 7.48 -0.52
C ASP A 168 2.83 8.61 -0.10
N LYS A 169 3.21 9.86 -0.41
CA LYS A 169 2.40 11.05 -0.12
C LYS A 169 1.46 11.45 -1.26
N MET A 170 1.58 10.83 -2.43
CA MET A 170 0.86 11.26 -3.63
C MET A 170 -0.66 11.30 -3.44
N PRO A 171 -1.33 10.35 -2.76
CA PRO A 171 -2.75 10.45 -2.47
C PRO A 171 -3.12 11.71 -1.69
N TYR A 172 -2.29 12.09 -0.71
CA TYR A 172 -2.50 13.32 0.05
C TYR A 172 -2.20 14.58 -0.77
N LEU A 173 -1.19 14.53 -1.66
CA LEU A 173 -0.86 15.66 -2.54
C LEU A 173 -1.99 15.93 -3.55
N ILE A 174 -2.68 14.89 -4.02
CA ILE A 174 -3.80 15.00 -4.96
C ILE A 174 -5.09 15.43 -4.24
N TRP A 175 -5.41 14.83 -3.12
CA TRP A 175 -6.72 14.93 -2.48
C TRP A 175 -6.72 15.76 -1.19
N GLY A 176 -5.55 16.15 -0.68
CA GLY A 176 -5.43 16.94 0.55
C GLY A 176 -6.04 16.19 1.74
N LYS A 177 -6.96 16.85 2.43
CA LYS A 177 -7.67 16.32 3.60
C LYS A 177 -9.07 15.78 3.25
N THR A 178 -9.39 15.61 1.97
CA THR A 178 -10.68 15.02 1.56
C THR A 178 -10.83 13.63 2.21
N PRO A 179 -11.95 13.34 2.89
CA PRO A 179 -12.16 12.03 3.51
C PRO A 179 -12.04 10.87 2.51
N ALA A 180 -11.47 9.76 2.93
CA ALA A 180 -11.23 8.61 2.07
C ALA A 180 -12.51 8.08 1.39
N ASP A 181 -13.64 8.10 2.09
CA ASP A 181 -14.93 7.69 1.53
C ASP A 181 -15.40 8.60 0.39
N GLU A 182 -15.20 9.90 0.51
CA GLU A 182 -15.53 10.87 -0.56
C GLU A 182 -14.61 10.71 -1.76
N VAL A 183 -13.32 10.42 -1.54
CA VAL A 183 -12.39 10.11 -2.64
C VAL A 183 -12.79 8.81 -3.31
N ALA A 184 -13.07 7.76 -2.52
CA ALA A 184 -13.51 6.47 -3.03
C ALA A 184 -14.76 6.62 -3.90
N GLU A 185 -15.75 7.42 -3.50
CA GLU A 185 -16.94 7.67 -4.31
C GLU A 185 -16.61 8.27 -5.69
N LYS A 186 -15.66 9.21 -5.74
CA LYS A 186 -15.24 9.88 -6.98
C LYS A 186 -14.44 8.98 -7.92
N ILE A 187 -13.58 8.10 -7.38
CA ILE A 187 -12.72 7.23 -8.21
C ILE A 187 -13.34 5.87 -8.52
N ASP A 188 -14.39 5.44 -7.82
CA ASP A 188 -15.10 4.17 -8.00
C ASP A 188 -16.01 4.22 -9.26
N ASN A 189 -15.39 4.33 -10.41
CA ASN A 189 -16.08 4.62 -11.68
C ASN A 189 -15.98 3.50 -12.73
N ALA A 190 -15.37 2.34 -12.39
CA ALA A 190 -15.29 1.23 -13.33
C ALA A 190 -16.64 0.48 -13.45
N SER A 191 -17.01 0.16 -14.68
CA SER A 191 -18.18 -0.67 -14.96
C SER A 191 -18.03 -2.08 -14.37
N LYS A 192 -19.15 -2.78 -14.22
CA LYS A 192 -19.14 -4.19 -13.75
C LYS A 192 -18.27 -5.10 -14.64
N LYS A 193 -18.20 -4.83 -15.95
CA LYS A 193 -17.35 -5.57 -16.88
C LYS A 193 -15.88 -5.30 -16.63
N GLU A 194 -15.50 -4.03 -16.48
CA GLU A 194 -14.12 -3.63 -16.18
C GLU A 194 -13.65 -4.17 -14.84
N ARG A 195 -14.48 -4.11 -13.79
CA ARG A 195 -14.13 -4.69 -12.49
C ARG A 195 -13.81 -6.18 -12.58
N LYS A 196 -14.58 -6.93 -13.37
CA LYS A 196 -14.29 -8.36 -13.62
C LYS A 196 -12.94 -8.59 -14.29
N GLU A 197 -12.53 -7.69 -15.20
CA GLU A 197 -11.21 -7.78 -15.83
C GLU A 197 -10.09 -7.38 -14.86
N ILE A 198 -10.28 -6.33 -14.06
CA ILE A 198 -9.30 -5.84 -13.10
C ILE A 198 -8.91 -6.90 -12.07
N VAL A 199 -9.84 -7.72 -11.64
CA VAL A 199 -9.60 -8.74 -10.59
C VAL A 199 -9.15 -10.10 -11.15
N LYS A 200 -9.02 -10.25 -12.47
CA LYS A 200 -8.52 -11.49 -13.09
C LYS A 200 -7.05 -11.74 -12.72
N GLY A 201 -6.70 -13.04 -12.73
CA GLY A 201 -5.36 -13.50 -12.43
C GLY A 201 -5.08 -13.60 -10.93
N ASP A 202 -3.83 -13.71 -10.59
CA ASP A 202 -3.31 -13.79 -9.23
C ASP A 202 -2.48 -12.55 -8.86
N VAL A 203 -1.88 -12.58 -7.68
CA VAL A 203 -1.04 -11.49 -7.15
C VAL A 203 0.13 -11.18 -8.11
N VAL A 204 0.75 -12.20 -8.71
CA VAL A 204 1.88 -12.01 -9.63
C VAL A 204 1.42 -11.38 -10.95
N ASP A 205 0.25 -11.77 -11.45
CA ASP A 205 -0.35 -11.13 -12.63
C ASP A 205 -0.65 -9.64 -12.35
N TRP A 206 -1.19 -9.34 -11.17
CA TRP A 206 -1.45 -7.95 -10.76
C TRP A 206 -0.18 -7.13 -10.62
N LEU A 207 0.89 -7.71 -10.07
CA LEU A 207 2.20 -7.07 -9.98
C LEU A 207 2.79 -6.77 -11.36
N ASN A 208 2.73 -7.73 -12.28
CA ASN A 208 3.22 -7.56 -13.64
C ASN A 208 2.43 -6.47 -14.40
N ASP A 209 1.14 -6.31 -14.09
CA ASP A 209 0.33 -5.20 -14.60
C ASP A 209 0.78 -3.85 -13.99
N MET A 210 1.02 -3.81 -12.66
CA MET A 210 1.45 -2.60 -11.98
C MET A 210 2.81 -2.09 -12.48
N VAL A 211 3.80 -2.95 -12.65
CA VAL A 211 5.12 -2.51 -13.12
C VAL A 211 5.06 -1.90 -14.52
N LYS A 212 4.20 -2.44 -15.40
CA LYS A 212 3.98 -1.87 -16.74
C LYS A 212 3.30 -0.51 -16.66
N ARG A 213 2.29 -0.36 -15.82
CA ARG A 213 1.59 0.92 -15.61
C ARG A 213 2.53 1.99 -15.02
N ASN A 214 3.47 1.57 -14.20
CA ASN A 214 4.44 2.45 -13.57
C ASN A 214 5.63 2.81 -14.46
N ALA A 215 5.67 2.38 -15.72
CA ALA A 215 6.81 2.58 -16.62
C ALA A 215 7.27 4.06 -16.69
N GLN A 216 6.34 5.01 -16.80
CA GLN A 216 6.66 6.44 -16.83
C GLN A 216 7.29 6.91 -15.51
N ILE A 217 6.80 6.41 -14.37
CA ILE A 217 7.34 6.74 -13.05
C ILE A 217 8.76 6.18 -12.90
N HIS A 218 9.00 4.97 -13.41
CA HIS A 218 10.31 4.37 -13.43
C HIS A 218 11.29 5.16 -14.34
N GLU A 219 10.82 5.64 -15.49
CA GLU A 219 11.64 6.51 -16.36
C GLU A 219 12.07 7.79 -15.64
N TRP A 220 11.16 8.46 -14.95
CA TRP A 220 11.50 9.66 -14.17
C TRP A 220 12.47 9.40 -13.02
N ASN A 221 12.56 8.16 -12.53
CA ASN A 221 13.45 7.76 -11.44
C ASN A 221 14.85 7.27 -11.91
N LYS A 222 15.13 7.31 -13.21
CA LYS A 222 16.44 6.88 -13.76
C LYS A 222 17.57 7.86 -13.43
N PRO A 223 18.84 7.39 -13.40
CA PRO A 223 20.00 8.25 -13.29
C PRO A 223 20.01 9.36 -14.36
N GLY A 224 20.39 10.59 -13.97
CA GLY A 224 20.50 11.72 -14.89
C GLY A 224 19.17 12.36 -15.28
N VAL A 225 18.03 11.82 -14.90
CA VAL A 225 16.73 12.46 -15.05
C VAL A 225 16.51 13.42 -13.87
N GLU A 226 16.16 14.65 -14.16
CA GLU A 226 15.75 15.61 -13.12
C GLU A 226 14.45 15.13 -12.48
N VAL A 227 14.44 15.03 -11.16
CA VAL A 227 13.33 14.46 -10.41
C VAL A 227 12.47 15.55 -9.87
N MET A 228 11.18 15.40 -10.00
CA MET A 228 10.14 16.33 -9.58
C MET A 228 10.12 17.61 -10.42
N ARG A 229 9.43 17.50 -11.52
CA ARG A 229 8.89 18.65 -12.23
C ARG A 229 7.71 19.21 -11.43
N ASP A 230 7.44 20.49 -11.56
CA ASP A 230 6.32 21.16 -10.87
C ASP A 230 4.97 20.50 -11.18
N ASP A 231 4.83 19.90 -12.38
CA ASP A 231 3.65 19.20 -12.85
C ASP A 231 3.56 17.70 -12.47
N THR A 232 4.51 17.17 -11.70
CA THR A 232 4.56 15.71 -11.37
C THR A 232 3.30 15.22 -10.66
N VAL A 233 2.72 16.02 -9.78
CA VAL A 233 1.47 15.64 -9.08
C VAL A 233 0.33 15.53 -10.10
N GLU A 234 0.17 16.51 -10.98
CA GLU A 234 -0.84 16.52 -12.03
C GLU A 234 -0.67 15.32 -12.97
N LEU A 235 0.55 15.08 -13.48
CA LEU A 235 0.86 13.97 -14.37
C LEU A 235 0.66 12.60 -13.73
N SER A 236 0.78 12.50 -12.42
CA SER A 236 0.59 11.24 -11.69
C SER A 236 -0.86 11.00 -11.25
N THR A 237 -1.70 12.02 -11.27
CA THR A 237 -3.05 11.99 -10.66
C THR A 237 -3.93 10.87 -11.22
N GLU A 238 -4.02 10.74 -12.54
CA GLU A 238 -4.85 9.71 -13.17
C GLU A 238 -4.35 8.29 -12.82
N LEU A 239 -3.04 8.07 -12.93
CA LEU A 239 -2.44 6.77 -12.63
C LEU A 239 -2.66 6.39 -11.15
N VAL A 240 -2.39 7.30 -10.22
CA VAL A 240 -2.51 7.03 -8.78
C VAL A 240 -3.97 6.77 -8.40
N ASN A 241 -4.92 7.56 -8.91
CA ASN A 241 -6.34 7.34 -8.67
C ASN A 241 -6.80 5.98 -9.21
N ARG A 242 -6.37 5.63 -10.43
CA ARG A 242 -6.67 4.33 -11.03
C ARG A 242 -6.09 3.18 -10.21
N GLN A 243 -4.89 3.33 -9.70
CA GLN A 243 -4.26 2.28 -8.88
C GLN A 243 -4.95 2.11 -7.53
N MET A 244 -5.30 3.19 -6.83
CA MET A 244 -6.09 3.12 -5.59
C MET A 244 -7.44 2.44 -5.82
N ARG A 245 -8.13 2.79 -6.90
CA ARG A 245 -9.40 2.18 -7.31
C ARG A 245 -9.25 0.68 -7.57
N ASP A 246 -8.30 0.31 -8.43
CA ASP A 246 -8.07 -1.08 -8.83
C ASP A 246 -7.61 -1.93 -7.63
N GLY A 247 -6.80 -1.35 -6.74
CA GLY A 247 -6.42 -1.94 -5.46
C GLY A 247 -7.63 -2.24 -4.57
N GLY A 248 -8.57 -1.30 -4.50
CA GLY A 248 -9.82 -1.51 -3.76
C GLY A 248 -10.66 -2.66 -4.33
N TYR A 249 -10.77 -2.77 -5.65
CA TYR A 249 -11.50 -3.91 -6.27
C TYR A 249 -10.82 -5.25 -6.02
N ARG A 250 -9.48 -5.31 -6.11
CA ARG A 250 -8.70 -6.51 -5.83
C ARG A 250 -8.79 -6.92 -4.37
N LEU A 251 -8.71 -5.96 -3.46
CA LEU A 251 -8.91 -6.21 -2.03
C LEU A 251 -10.32 -6.74 -1.74
N ALA A 252 -11.36 -6.13 -2.31
CA ALA A 252 -12.73 -6.62 -2.17
C ALA A 252 -12.89 -8.03 -2.74
N HIS A 253 -12.25 -8.33 -3.88
CA HIS A 253 -12.26 -9.65 -4.47
C HIS A 253 -11.69 -10.72 -3.54
N LEU A 254 -10.53 -10.46 -2.94
CA LEU A 254 -9.90 -11.37 -1.98
C LEU A 254 -10.78 -11.55 -0.74
N LEU A 255 -11.22 -10.47 -0.13
CA LEU A 255 -12.06 -10.53 1.07
C LEU A 255 -13.38 -11.24 0.82
N ASN A 256 -14.04 -11.02 -0.32
CA ASN A 256 -15.25 -11.73 -0.72
C ASN A 256 -14.99 -13.23 -0.99
N THR A 257 -13.84 -13.56 -1.58
CA THR A 257 -13.45 -14.95 -1.85
C THR A 257 -13.26 -15.74 -0.56
N TYR A 258 -12.66 -15.12 0.45
CA TYR A 258 -12.33 -15.78 1.71
C TYR A 258 -13.48 -15.75 2.71
N PHE A 259 -14.17 -14.63 2.83
CA PHE A 259 -15.16 -14.37 3.88
C PHE A 259 -16.60 -14.29 3.37
N GLY A 260 -16.83 -14.34 2.05
CA GLY A 260 -18.16 -14.20 1.44
C GLY A 260 -18.95 -15.52 1.27
N LYS A 261 -18.45 -16.60 1.88
CA LYS A 261 -19.09 -17.94 1.81
C LYS A 261 -19.71 -18.36 3.12
#